data_0a1a72bffc887d592a48c92f6fa08e35
#
_entry.id   0a1a72bffc887d592a48c92f6fa08e35
#
_cell.length_a   1.000
_cell.length_b   1.000
_cell.length_c   1.000
_cell.angle_alpha   90.00
_cell.angle_beta   90.00
_cell.angle_gamma   90.00
#
_symmetry.space_group_name_H-M   'P 1'
#
loop_
_entity.id
_entity.type
_entity.pdbx_description
1 polymer ?
#
loop_
_entity_poly.entity_id
_entity_poly.type
_entity_poly.pdbx_seq_one_letter_code
_entity_poly.pdbx_strand_id
1 'polypeptide(L)'
;HHSELLKKDCGENIKIVKEPLHKSTFAAVCLAALYLKEVELCQEDEWIAILPDDFIMDEDFFQAIQKLPENMMYHDAQLGLLGFKPTSPNPQSSYIDISLYDTNGPVFPIHQLIEKPSTDSAKELIERGALWNSGAYVLQLNTILQVLRSYSLPLHYEHFVAHYETLDTAISFESVLLDCVERSIVYEHDGVWKHIGSWDGVAQQLTTEKIGIGLMKGQSENSHIVNDLLLPIHVVDVDNIIVAASYEGILITNRKPIYDSVTPSLSQEQLGRYRVLTQFNSREGNDVLVKQIQLSEGEVFSYESYYNRRECWTILEGEGELVLEDVVLHVQAGDVIHIEIGKYYALKAYTNMQLMEVQIGCSLGGEEVERISVDDSLIGWKSPN
;
A
#
# COMPACT_ATOMS: atom_id res chain seq x y z
N HIS A 1 -4.24 -2.10 -9.39
CA HIS A 1 -2.91 -2.62 -9.76
C HIS A 1 -2.28 -3.40 -8.60
N HIS A 2 -2.10 -2.81 -7.41
CA HIS A 2 -1.51 -3.51 -6.25
C HIS A 2 -2.29 -4.76 -5.84
N SER A 3 -3.63 -4.74 -5.88
CA SER A 3 -4.46 -5.90 -5.54
C SER A 3 -4.28 -7.09 -6.50
N GLU A 4 -3.98 -6.85 -7.77
CA GLU A 4 -3.72 -7.92 -8.75
C GLU A 4 -2.34 -8.53 -8.56
N LEU A 5 -1.32 -7.70 -8.25
CA LEU A 5 0.01 -8.18 -7.90
C LEU A 5 -0.04 -9.05 -6.63
N LEU A 6 -0.74 -8.59 -5.58
CA LEU A 6 -0.93 -9.37 -4.37
C LEU A 6 -1.62 -10.72 -4.63
N LYS A 7 -2.66 -10.78 -5.45
CA LYS A 7 -3.31 -12.05 -5.83
C LYS A 7 -2.36 -12.99 -6.55
N LYS A 8 -1.54 -12.45 -7.45
CA LYS A 8 -0.56 -13.24 -8.20
C LYS A 8 0.52 -13.83 -7.29
N ASP A 9 1.00 -13.07 -6.32
CA ASP A 9 2.12 -13.45 -5.46
C ASP A 9 1.66 -14.29 -4.26
N CYS A 10 0.48 -14.02 -3.71
CA CYS A 10 -0.04 -14.67 -2.52
C CYS A 10 -0.99 -15.86 -2.80
N GLY A 11 -1.42 -16.06 -4.06
CA GLY A 11 -2.30 -17.15 -4.47
C GLY A 11 -3.80 -16.83 -4.36
N GLU A 12 -4.64 -17.72 -4.91
CA GLU A 12 -6.09 -17.50 -5.06
C GLU A 12 -6.88 -17.59 -3.74
N ASN A 13 -6.29 -18.13 -2.68
CA ASN A 13 -6.98 -18.33 -1.41
C ASN A 13 -7.02 -17.07 -0.51
N ILE A 14 -6.39 -15.98 -0.95
CA ILE A 14 -6.34 -14.74 -0.20
C ILE A 14 -7.50 -13.83 -0.60
N LYS A 15 -8.21 -13.32 0.42
CA LYS A 15 -9.23 -12.29 0.24
C LYS A 15 -8.59 -10.92 0.34
N ILE A 16 -8.89 -10.05 -0.60
CA ILE A 16 -8.38 -8.68 -0.62
C ILE A 16 -9.54 -7.73 -0.34
N VAL A 17 -9.47 -7.06 0.80
CA VAL A 17 -10.39 -6.00 1.18
C VAL A 17 -9.76 -4.67 0.76
N LYS A 18 -10.42 -3.95 -0.16
CA LYS A 18 -9.90 -2.67 -0.67
C LYS A 18 -10.38 -1.53 0.21
N GLU A 19 -9.47 -0.70 0.67
CA GLU A 19 -9.82 0.58 1.29
C GLU A 19 -10.35 1.56 0.22
N PRO A 20 -11.44 2.29 0.50
CA PRO A 20 -11.92 3.34 -0.41
C PRO A 20 -10.90 4.46 -0.62
N LEU A 21 -10.18 4.82 0.46
CA LEU A 21 -9.12 5.83 0.50
C LEU A 21 -8.01 5.37 1.43
N HIS A 22 -6.78 5.81 1.18
CA HIS A 22 -5.68 5.57 2.12
C HIS A 22 -5.90 6.37 3.41
N LYS A 23 -6.10 5.67 4.53
CA LYS A 23 -6.28 6.24 5.87
C LYS A 23 -5.20 5.71 6.83
N SER A 24 -5.57 5.35 8.03
CA SER A 24 -4.68 4.78 9.05
C SER A 24 -4.85 3.28 9.17
N THR A 25 -3.89 2.60 9.79
CA THR A 25 -4.00 1.17 10.17
C THR A 25 -5.28 0.88 10.96
N PHE A 26 -5.71 1.82 11.81
CA PHE A 26 -6.97 1.73 12.54
C PHE A 26 -8.18 1.55 11.60
N ALA A 27 -8.28 2.41 10.59
CA ALA A 27 -9.39 2.35 9.62
C ALA A 27 -9.37 1.04 8.82
N ALA A 28 -8.18 0.62 8.35
CA ALA A 28 -8.00 -0.62 7.59
C ALA A 28 -8.39 -1.86 8.41
N VAL A 29 -7.97 -1.94 9.67
CA VAL A 29 -8.30 -3.06 10.55
C VAL A 29 -9.79 -3.09 10.88
N CYS A 30 -10.42 -1.95 11.15
CA CYS A 30 -11.86 -1.88 11.38
C CYS A 30 -12.66 -2.34 10.14
N LEU A 31 -12.25 -1.92 8.95
CA LEU A 31 -12.87 -2.35 7.70
C LEU A 31 -12.74 -3.87 7.50
N ALA A 32 -11.53 -4.41 7.72
CA ALA A 32 -11.28 -5.85 7.62
C ALA A 32 -12.09 -6.66 8.64
N ALA A 33 -12.21 -6.17 9.89
CA ALA A 33 -13.00 -6.83 10.92
C ALA A 33 -14.50 -6.90 10.56
N LEU A 34 -15.06 -5.84 10.00
CA LEU A 34 -16.46 -5.83 9.53
C LEU A 34 -16.65 -6.75 8.33
N TYR A 35 -15.67 -6.80 7.42
CA TYR A 35 -15.68 -7.75 6.30
C TYR A 35 -15.67 -9.21 6.81
N LEU A 36 -14.79 -9.55 7.75
CA LEU A 36 -14.76 -10.87 8.36
C LEU A 36 -16.10 -11.24 8.99
N LYS A 37 -16.72 -10.31 9.71
CA LYS A 37 -18.01 -10.54 10.38
C LYS A 37 -19.16 -10.74 9.37
N GLU A 38 -19.31 -9.89 8.38
CA GLU A 38 -20.51 -9.82 7.55
C GLU A 38 -20.39 -10.57 6.23
N VAL A 39 -19.21 -10.67 5.66
CA VAL A 39 -18.98 -11.33 4.36
C VAL A 39 -18.43 -12.75 4.56
N GLU A 40 -17.42 -12.93 5.42
CA GLU A 40 -16.87 -14.25 5.71
C GLU A 40 -17.63 -14.97 6.86
N LEU A 41 -18.57 -14.29 7.51
CA LEU A 41 -19.46 -14.82 8.57
C LEU A 41 -18.71 -15.35 9.78
N CYS A 42 -17.55 -14.81 10.10
CA CYS A 42 -16.79 -15.14 11.29
C CYS A 42 -17.59 -14.79 12.55
N GLN A 43 -17.48 -15.64 13.57
CA GLN A 43 -18.15 -15.42 14.86
C GLN A 43 -17.39 -14.36 15.66
N GLU A 44 -18.08 -13.61 16.53
CA GLU A 44 -17.48 -12.53 17.30
C GLU A 44 -16.45 -13.03 18.34
N ASP A 45 -16.51 -14.29 18.76
CA ASP A 45 -15.58 -14.95 19.68
C ASP A 45 -14.41 -15.65 18.99
N GLU A 46 -14.35 -15.63 17.64
CA GLU A 46 -13.20 -16.17 16.92
C GLU A 46 -11.96 -15.33 17.12
N TRP A 47 -10.83 -16.02 17.26
CA TRP A 47 -9.51 -15.39 17.35
C TRP A 47 -9.05 -14.92 15.97
N ILE A 48 -8.62 -13.68 15.92
CA ILE A 48 -8.00 -13.09 14.72
C ILE A 48 -6.58 -12.67 15.05
N ALA A 49 -5.69 -12.80 14.07
CA ALA A 49 -4.34 -12.28 14.12
C ALA A 49 -4.21 -11.13 13.11
N ILE A 50 -3.68 -10.00 13.56
CA ILE A 50 -3.31 -8.85 12.73
C ILE A 50 -1.80 -8.91 12.62
N LEU A 51 -1.28 -8.96 11.40
CA LEU A 51 0.16 -9.10 11.13
C LEU A 51 0.65 -7.90 10.31
N PRO A 52 1.87 -7.41 10.56
CA PRO A 52 2.48 -6.39 9.72
C PRO A 52 2.93 -6.99 8.38
N ASP A 53 3.02 -6.16 7.34
CA ASP A 53 3.39 -6.54 5.97
C ASP A 53 4.85 -6.20 5.62
N ASP A 54 5.52 -5.39 6.42
CA ASP A 54 6.86 -4.88 6.16
C ASP A 54 7.97 -5.58 6.99
N PHE A 55 7.75 -6.83 7.38
CA PHE A 55 8.70 -7.62 8.16
C PHE A 55 8.99 -8.99 7.54
N ILE A 56 10.21 -9.49 7.78
CA ILE A 56 10.59 -10.87 7.50
C ILE A 56 10.47 -11.64 8.81
N MET A 57 9.70 -12.73 8.79
CA MET A 57 9.40 -13.60 9.90
C MET A 57 9.69 -15.04 9.52
N ASP A 58 10.07 -15.83 10.52
CA ASP A 58 10.27 -17.27 10.35
C ASP A 58 9.01 -18.09 10.70
N GLU A 59 9.08 -19.40 10.55
CA GLU A 59 7.96 -20.29 10.88
C GLU A 59 7.65 -20.29 12.38
N ASP A 60 8.67 -20.14 13.24
CA ASP A 60 8.51 -20.10 14.69
C ASP A 60 7.69 -18.89 15.14
N PHE A 61 7.77 -17.77 14.41
CA PHE A 61 6.92 -16.62 14.64
C PHE A 61 5.43 -16.97 14.50
N PHE A 62 5.06 -17.65 13.40
CA PHE A 62 3.67 -18.06 13.19
C PHE A 62 3.19 -19.09 14.21
N GLN A 63 4.07 -19.99 14.66
CA GLN A 63 3.76 -20.92 15.76
C GLN A 63 3.52 -20.18 17.08
N ALA A 64 4.28 -19.12 17.36
CA ALA A 64 4.07 -18.28 18.53
C ALA A 64 2.73 -17.54 18.47
N ILE A 65 2.35 -16.98 17.30
CA ILE A 65 1.02 -16.39 17.08
C ILE A 65 -0.09 -17.38 17.36
N GLN A 66 0.02 -18.62 16.88
CA GLN A 66 -0.99 -19.67 17.08
C GLN A 66 -1.16 -20.07 18.57
N LYS A 67 -0.10 -19.93 19.38
CA LYS A 67 -0.13 -20.23 20.83
C LYS A 67 -0.60 -19.06 21.69
N LEU A 68 -0.64 -17.84 21.14
CA LEU A 68 -1.07 -16.66 21.90
C LEU A 68 -2.47 -16.80 22.52
N PRO A 69 -3.50 -17.34 21.83
CA PRO A 69 -4.84 -17.51 22.43
C PRO A 69 -4.83 -18.34 23.73
N GLU A 70 -4.03 -19.40 23.80
CA GLU A 70 -3.91 -20.21 25.02
C GLU A 70 -3.29 -19.42 26.18
N ASN A 71 -2.24 -18.64 25.90
CA ASN A 71 -1.61 -17.78 26.90
C ASN A 71 -2.57 -16.67 27.37
N MET A 72 -3.32 -16.08 26.41
CA MET A 72 -4.31 -15.04 26.71
C MET A 72 -5.43 -15.58 27.61
N MET A 73 -5.95 -16.77 27.33
CA MET A 73 -6.95 -17.41 28.20
C MET A 73 -6.39 -17.69 29.58
N TYR A 74 -5.13 -18.15 29.70
CA TYR A 74 -4.49 -18.43 31.00
C TYR A 74 -4.33 -17.13 31.82
N HIS A 75 -4.01 -16.01 31.21
CA HIS A 75 -3.79 -14.71 31.84
C HIS A 75 -5.06 -13.83 31.91
N ASP A 76 -6.19 -14.32 31.42
CA ASP A 76 -7.44 -13.58 31.29
C ASP A 76 -7.24 -12.26 30.54
N ALA A 77 -6.47 -12.31 29.41
CA ALA A 77 -6.11 -11.17 28.60
C ALA A 77 -6.98 -11.10 27.34
N GLN A 78 -7.31 -9.89 26.91
CA GLN A 78 -8.13 -9.59 25.74
C GLN A 78 -7.30 -9.26 24.51
N LEU A 79 -6.02 -8.91 24.71
CA LEU A 79 -5.07 -8.55 23.68
C LEU A 79 -3.72 -9.24 23.95
N GLY A 80 -3.19 -9.91 22.95
CA GLY A 80 -1.87 -10.53 22.95
C GLY A 80 -0.97 -9.94 21.87
N LEU A 81 0.26 -9.61 22.22
CA LEU A 81 1.29 -9.09 21.31
C LEU A 81 2.48 -10.05 21.26
N LEU A 82 3.24 -10.01 20.16
CA LEU A 82 4.60 -10.53 20.12
C LEU A 82 5.60 -9.39 20.28
N GLY A 83 6.59 -9.60 21.14
CA GLY A 83 7.68 -8.67 21.37
C GLY A 83 9.04 -9.30 21.16
N PHE A 84 10.02 -8.52 20.75
CA PHE A 84 11.39 -8.95 20.51
C PHE A 84 12.37 -8.16 21.38
N LYS A 85 13.45 -8.81 21.81
CA LYS A 85 14.52 -8.11 22.49
C LYS A 85 15.20 -7.10 21.56
N PRO A 86 15.24 -5.82 21.94
CA PRO A 86 15.94 -4.82 21.15
C PRO A 86 17.42 -5.12 21.06
N THR A 87 17.98 -5.04 19.85
CA THR A 87 19.43 -5.18 19.61
C THR A 87 20.16 -3.85 19.61
N SER A 88 19.44 -2.74 19.43
CA SER A 88 19.97 -1.36 19.42
C SER A 88 18.85 -0.36 19.66
N PRO A 89 19.14 0.86 20.14
CA PRO A 89 18.14 1.92 20.25
C PRO A 89 17.64 2.34 18.86
N ASN A 90 16.36 2.16 18.60
CA ASN A 90 15.73 2.54 17.34
C ASN A 90 14.54 3.47 17.60
N PRO A 91 14.63 4.77 17.28
CA PRO A 91 13.57 5.74 17.48
C PRO A 91 12.38 5.56 16.51
N GLN A 92 12.47 4.68 15.52
CA GLN A 92 11.36 4.37 14.61
C GLN A 92 10.51 3.18 15.07
N SER A 93 11.02 2.40 16.03
CA SER A 93 10.29 1.27 16.60
C SER A 93 9.43 1.71 17.78
N SER A 94 8.31 1.01 17.99
CA SER A 94 7.51 1.10 19.20
C SER A 94 8.04 0.10 20.25
N TYR A 95 8.00 0.48 21.51
CA TYR A 95 8.52 -0.29 22.63
C TYR A 95 7.39 -0.69 23.59
N ILE A 96 7.44 -1.93 24.06
CA ILE A 96 6.53 -2.47 25.06
C ILE A 96 7.25 -2.46 26.42
N ASP A 97 6.81 -1.61 27.33
CA ASP A 97 7.36 -1.56 28.70
C ASP A 97 6.72 -2.67 29.55
N ILE A 98 7.57 -3.58 30.01
CA ILE A 98 7.24 -4.70 30.91
C ILE A 98 7.96 -4.58 32.27
N SER A 99 8.64 -3.48 32.52
CA SER A 99 9.60 -3.30 33.61
C SER A 99 9.02 -3.43 35.03
N LEU A 100 7.69 -3.39 35.15
CA LEU A 100 7.02 -3.54 36.44
C LEU A 100 6.80 -5.01 36.86
N TYR A 101 7.14 -5.95 35.99
CA TYR A 101 6.81 -7.34 36.16
C TYR A 101 8.06 -8.22 36.21
N ASP A 102 8.25 -8.93 37.31
CA ASP A 102 9.27 -9.99 37.47
C ASP A 102 8.58 -11.35 37.28
N THR A 103 8.56 -11.82 36.03
CA THR A 103 7.94 -13.11 35.69
C THR A 103 8.99 -14.08 35.18
N ASN A 104 8.90 -15.34 35.65
CA ASN A 104 9.71 -16.45 35.14
C ASN A 104 9.01 -17.04 33.91
N GLY A 105 9.32 -16.54 32.71
CA GLY A 105 8.75 -17.07 31.47
C GLY A 105 8.70 -16.02 30.34
N PRO A 106 8.28 -16.40 29.16
CA PRO A 106 8.27 -15.51 28.01
C PRO A 106 7.01 -14.62 27.93
N VAL A 107 6.07 -14.71 28.88
CA VAL A 107 4.81 -13.97 28.85
C VAL A 107 4.79 -12.92 29.97
N PHE A 108 4.59 -11.67 29.58
CA PHE A 108 4.55 -10.53 30.49
C PHE A 108 3.26 -9.73 30.30
N PRO A 109 2.66 -9.21 31.39
CA PRO A 109 1.66 -8.16 31.27
C PRO A 109 2.29 -6.89 30.65
N ILE A 110 1.52 -6.17 29.86
CA ILE A 110 1.96 -4.90 29.27
C ILE A 110 1.68 -3.78 30.27
N HIS A 111 2.72 -3.01 30.61
CA HIS A 111 2.53 -1.80 31.40
C HIS A 111 2.16 -0.61 30.51
N GLN A 112 2.93 -0.41 29.44
CA GLN A 112 2.73 0.71 28.52
C GLN A 112 3.34 0.37 27.16
N LEU A 113 2.75 0.92 26.10
CA LEU A 113 3.37 1.01 24.76
C LEU A 113 3.90 2.43 24.56
N ILE A 114 5.13 2.53 24.12
CA ILE A 114 5.78 3.81 23.82
C ILE A 114 6.10 3.85 22.33
N GLU A 115 5.36 4.67 21.60
CA GLU A 115 5.52 4.81 20.17
C GLU A 115 6.66 5.78 19.85
N LYS A 116 7.57 5.35 18.97
CA LYS A 116 8.65 6.17 18.39
C LYS A 116 9.35 7.09 19.39
N PRO A 117 9.95 6.56 20.46
CA PRO A 117 10.62 7.37 21.48
C PRO A 117 11.85 8.09 20.90
N SER A 118 12.37 9.08 21.62
CA SER A 118 13.69 9.63 21.31
C SER A 118 14.78 8.56 21.45
N THR A 119 15.94 8.74 20.81
CA THR A 119 17.07 7.78 20.92
C THR A 119 17.49 7.56 22.37
N ASP A 120 17.48 8.61 23.20
CA ASP A 120 17.86 8.49 24.60
C ASP A 120 16.80 7.76 25.42
N SER A 121 15.52 8.05 25.18
CA SER A 121 14.41 7.32 25.78
C SER A 121 14.42 5.83 25.36
N ALA A 122 14.76 5.54 24.10
CA ALA A 122 14.90 4.16 23.62
C ALA A 122 16.02 3.40 24.36
N LYS A 123 17.16 4.05 24.67
CA LYS A 123 18.24 3.44 25.49
C LYS A 123 17.74 3.10 26.88
N GLU A 124 17.07 4.05 27.56
CA GLU A 124 16.54 3.83 28.89
C GLU A 124 15.50 2.68 28.91
N LEU A 125 14.65 2.58 27.90
CA LEU A 125 13.68 1.49 27.77
C LEU A 125 14.38 0.14 27.62
N ILE A 126 15.43 0.05 26.82
CA ILE A 126 16.21 -1.17 26.65
C ILE A 126 16.88 -1.59 27.97
N GLU A 127 17.48 -0.64 28.70
CA GLU A 127 18.11 -0.90 30.02
C GLU A 127 17.10 -1.41 31.04
N ARG A 128 15.83 -1.03 30.91
CA ARG A 128 14.72 -1.49 31.75
C ARG A 128 14.10 -2.81 31.27
N GLY A 129 14.60 -3.39 30.18
CA GLY A 129 14.11 -4.67 29.65
C GLY A 129 12.88 -4.57 28.75
N ALA A 130 12.57 -3.39 28.21
CA ALA A 130 11.47 -3.24 27.26
C ALA A 130 11.70 -4.05 25.98
N LEU A 131 10.62 -4.51 25.37
CA LEU A 131 10.64 -5.25 24.11
C LEU A 131 10.26 -4.34 22.94
N TRP A 132 10.76 -4.62 21.75
CA TRP A 132 10.21 -4.03 20.52
C TRP A 132 8.82 -4.63 20.26
N ASN A 133 7.87 -3.76 19.87
CA ASN A 133 6.59 -4.21 19.35
C ASN A 133 6.78 -4.74 17.91
N SER A 134 6.37 -5.98 17.69
CA SER A 134 6.45 -6.61 16.37
C SER A 134 5.41 -6.08 15.37
N GLY A 135 4.37 -5.38 15.85
CA GLY A 135 3.20 -5.05 15.04
C GLY A 135 2.23 -6.22 14.83
N ALA A 136 2.48 -7.36 15.48
CA ALA A 136 1.58 -8.51 15.46
C ALA A 136 0.69 -8.52 16.70
N TYR A 137 -0.63 -8.63 16.49
CA TYR A 137 -1.65 -8.61 17.52
C TYR A 137 -2.57 -9.81 17.38
N VAL A 138 -2.96 -10.41 18.51
CA VAL A 138 -3.98 -11.45 18.57
C VAL A 138 -5.08 -11.01 19.54
N LEU A 139 -6.32 -11.13 19.10
CA LEU A 139 -7.51 -10.72 19.85
C LEU A 139 -8.74 -11.43 19.29
N GLN A 140 -9.86 -11.37 20.00
CA GLN A 140 -11.13 -11.82 19.44
C GLN A 140 -11.74 -10.75 18.53
N LEU A 141 -12.47 -11.17 17.51
CA LEU A 141 -13.15 -10.25 16.59
C LEU A 141 -14.04 -9.24 17.34
N ASN A 142 -14.72 -9.69 18.41
CA ASN A 142 -15.53 -8.83 19.25
C ASN A 142 -14.75 -7.66 19.87
N THR A 143 -13.45 -7.78 20.12
CA THR A 143 -12.64 -6.69 20.67
C THR A 143 -12.60 -5.51 19.71
N ILE A 144 -12.42 -5.73 18.40
CA ILE A 144 -12.49 -4.67 17.40
C ILE A 144 -13.91 -4.08 17.31
N LEU A 145 -14.94 -4.92 17.42
CA LEU A 145 -16.33 -4.45 17.40
C LEU A 145 -16.64 -3.57 18.64
N GLN A 146 -16.03 -3.86 19.79
CA GLN A 146 -16.13 -3.00 20.98
C GLN A 146 -15.43 -1.66 20.77
N VAL A 147 -14.26 -1.66 20.12
CA VAL A 147 -13.56 -0.44 19.70
C VAL A 147 -14.47 0.41 18.81
N LEU A 148 -15.06 -0.18 17.77
CA LEU A 148 -16.00 0.53 16.88
C LEU A 148 -17.16 1.15 17.67
N ARG A 149 -17.73 0.43 18.64
CA ARG A 149 -18.82 0.93 19.51
C ARG A 149 -18.35 2.12 20.36
N SER A 150 -17.15 2.03 20.97
CA SER A 150 -16.60 3.08 21.83
C SER A 150 -16.36 4.40 21.08
N TYR A 151 -15.99 4.30 19.80
CA TYR A 151 -15.81 5.45 18.92
C TYR A 151 -17.09 5.86 18.17
N SER A 152 -18.24 5.25 18.49
CA SER A 152 -19.53 5.51 17.83
C SER A 152 -19.47 5.35 16.31
N LEU A 153 -18.64 4.44 15.81
CA LEU A 153 -18.47 4.14 14.38
C LEU A 153 -19.49 3.10 13.90
N PRO A 154 -19.84 3.09 12.60
CA PRO A 154 -20.76 2.10 12.04
C PRO A 154 -20.29 0.67 12.28
N LEU A 155 -21.24 -0.22 12.62
CA LEU A 155 -21.01 -1.65 12.88
C LEU A 155 -21.38 -2.54 11.68
N HIS A 156 -21.73 -1.94 10.54
CA HIS A 156 -22.06 -2.61 9.30
C HIS A 156 -21.06 -2.23 8.22
N TYR A 157 -20.59 -3.21 7.44
CA TYR A 157 -19.55 -3.05 6.44
C TYR A 157 -19.85 -1.91 5.45
N GLU A 158 -21.02 -1.97 4.79
CA GLU A 158 -21.42 -0.95 3.80
C GLU A 158 -21.54 0.46 4.41
N HIS A 159 -22.08 0.56 5.62
CA HIS A 159 -22.17 1.85 6.31
C HIS A 159 -20.80 2.39 6.73
N PHE A 160 -19.88 1.50 7.10
CA PHE A 160 -18.51 1.89 7.43
C PHE A 160 -17.75 2.37 6.18
N VAL A 161 -17.91 1.68 5.05
CA VAL A 161 -17.37 2.11 3.74
C VAL A 161 -17.88 3.52 3.38
N ALA A 162 -19.19 3.77 3.52
CA ALA A 162 -19.76 5.10 3.26
C ALA A 162 -19.25 6.18 4.23
N HIS A 163 -18.84 5.79 5.44
CA HIS A 163 -18.29 6.70 6.46
C HIS A 163 -16.76 6.88 6.37
N TYR A 164 -16.08 6.07 5.55
CA TYR A 164 -14.63 5.92 5.53
C TYR A 164 -13.88 7.23 5.28
N GLU A 165 -14.38 8.09 4.41
CA GLU A 165 -13.78 9.40 4.10
C GLU A 165 -13.68 10.33 5.31
N THR A 166 -14.63 10.24 6.23
CA THR A 166 -14.72 11.11 7.42
C THR A 166 -13.86 10.63 8.58
N LEU A 167 -13.26 9.44 8.49
CA LEU A 167 -12.43 8.90 9.58
C LEU A 167 -11.18 9.75 9.78
N ASP A 168 -10.85 9.99 11.05
CA ASP A 168 -9.62 10.67 11.44
C ASP A 168 -8.40 9.80 11.17
N THR A 169 -7.42 10.37 10.47
CA THR A 169 -6.16 9.69 10.14
C THR A 169 -5.14 9.72 11.28
N ALA A 170 -5.35 10.55 12.30
CA ALA A 170 -4.44 10.72 13.42
C ALA A 170 -4.62 9.65 14.52
N ILE A 171 -5.62 8.77 14.39
CA ILE A 171 -5.90 7.75 15.41
C ILE A 171 -4.84 6.64 15.28
N SER A 172 -4.05 6.45 16.35
CA SER A 172 -3.12 5.32 16.48
C SER A 172 -3.90 4.05 16.79
N PHE A 173 -3.68 3.01 15.99
CA PHE A 173 -4.30 1.70 16.21
C PHE A 173 -3.89 1.09 17.54
N GLU A 174 -2.61 1.17 17.86
CA GLU A 174 -2.01 0.61 19.07
C GLU A 174 -2.58 1.24 20.34
N SER A 175 -2.62 2.57 20.37
CA SER A 175 -3.15 3.32 21.51
C SER A 175 -4.62 2.99 21.75
N VAL A 176 -5.42 2.95 20.68
CA VAL A 176 -6.85 2.62 20.79
C VAL A 176 -7.08 1.22 21.33
N LEU A 177 -6.31 0.23 20.87
CA LEU A 177 -6.47 -1.15 21.37
C LEU A 177 -6.16 -1.22 22.86
N LEU A 178 -5.05 -0.64 23.31
CA LEU A 178 -4.66 -0.67 24.73
C LEU A 178 -5.63 0.08 25.63
N ASP A 179 -6.22 1.17 25.14
CA ASP A 179 -7.22 1.94 25.89
C ASP A 179 -8.57 1.21 26.01
N CYS A 180 -8.87 0.31 25.05
CA CYS A 180 -10.15 -0.41 25.03
C CYS A 180 -10.14 -1.78 25.71
N VAL A 181 -8.97 -2.30 26.13
CA VAL A 181 -8.85 -3.59 26.80
C VAL A 181 -8.38 -3.43 28.25
N GLU A 182 -8.92 -4.24 29.15
CA GLU A 182 -8.53 -4.19 30.57
C GLU A 182 -7.18 -4.88 30.82
N ARG A 183 -6.89 -5.94 30.06
CA ARG A 183 -5.67 -6.73 30.21
C ARG A 183 -5.07 -7.09 28.88
N SER A 184 -3.78 -6.84 28.76
CA SER A 184 -2.96 -7.18 27.61
C SER A 184 -1.68 -7.88 28.05
N ILE A 185 -1.21 -8.80 27.21
CA ILE A 185 0.05 -9.53 27.42
C ILE A 185 0.95 -9.41 26.19
N VAL A 186 2.25 -9.51 26.43
CA VAL A 186 3.25 -9.69 25.38
C VAL A 186 3.96 -11.03 25.59
N TYR A 187 4.11 -11.78 24.50
CA TYR A 187 4.96 -12.95 24.44
C TYR A 187 6.33 -12.53 23.86
N GLU A 188 7.40 -12.69 24.66
CA GLU A 188 8.77 -12.49 24.19
C GLU A 188 9.16 -13.62 23.24
N HIS A 189 9.50 -13.27 22.02
CA HIS A 189 9.89 -14.21 20.96
C HIS A 189 11.37 -14.02 20.59
N ASP A 190 12.11 -15.14 20.53
CA ASP A 190 13.55 -15.14 20.21
C ASP A 190 13.84 -15.43 18.72
N GLY A 191 12.82 -15.53 17.89
CA GLY A 191 12.94 -15.86 16.47
C GLY A 191 13.38 -14.69 15.59
N VAL A 192 13.27 -14.89 14.28
CA VAL A 192 13.65 -13.88 13.29
C VAL A 192 12.52 -12.86 13.10
N TRP A 193 12.85 -11.60 13.32
CA TRP A 193 12.01 -10.46 13.04
C TRP A 193 12.88 -9.34 12.49
N LYS A 194 12.68 -8.97 11.21
CA LYS A 194 13.49 -7.97 10.52
C LYS A 194 12.59 -7.02 9.77
N HIS A 195 12.70 -5.75 10.10
CA HIS A 195 11.98 -4.67 9.43
C HIS A 195 12.55 -4.41 8.03
N ILE A 196 11.71 -4.48 7.01
CA ILE A 196 12.05 -4.21 5.60
C ILE A 196 11.31 -2.99 5.04
N GLY A 197 10.60 -2.23 5.86
CA GLY A 197 9.88 -1.01 5.48
C GLY A 197 10.76 0.16 5.03
N SER A 198 12.06 -0.09 4.81
CA SER A 198 13.00 0.86 4.22
C SER A 198 13.89 0.18 3.20
N TRP A 199 14.38 0.93 2.22
CA TRP A 199 15.30 0.39 1.22
C TRP A 199 16.61 -0.14 1.82
N ASP A 200 17.08 0.42 2.94
CA ASP A 200 18.24 -0.14 3.65
C ASP A 200 17.89 -1.49 4.30
N GLY A 201 16.70 -1.61 4.89
CA GLY A 201 16.18 -2.89 5.41
C GLY A 201 16.09 -3.95 4.32
N VAL A 202 15.56 -3.60 3.16
CA VAL A 202 15.53 -4.49 1.98
C VAL A 202 16.93 -4.88 1.56
N ALA A 203 17.86 -3.91 1.38
CA ALA A 203 19.23 -4.16 0.93
C ALA A 203 20.03 -5.07 1.87
N GLN A 204 19.78 -5.01 3.18
CA GLN A 204 20.40 -5.92 4.16
C GLN A 204 19.99 -7.38 4.00
N GLN A 205 18.85 -7.64 3.36
CA GLN A 205 18.34 -8.99 3.11
C GLN A 205 18.69 -9.53 1.72
N LEU A 206 19.14 -8.67 0.81
CA LEU A 206 19.52 -9.10 -0.53
C LEU A 206 20.82 -9.92 -0.47
N THR A 207 20.79 -11.08 -1.09
CA THR A 207 21.97 -11.95 -1.27
C THR A 207 22.87 -11.50 -2.41
N THR A 208 22.40 -10.57 -3.24
CA THR A 208 23.11 -10.05 -4.41
C THR A 208 23.10 -8.53 -4.38
N GLU A 209 24.18 -7.92 -4.83
CA GLU A 209 24.29 -6.46 -4.93
C GLU A 209 23.39 -5.87 -6.02
N LYS A 210 22.85 -6.72 -6.90
CA LYS A 210 22.05 -6.29 -8.04
C LYS A 210 20.89 -7.23 -8.33
N ILE A 211 19.70 -6.64 -8.48
CA ILE A 211 18.51 -7.24 -9.07
C ILE A 211 18.17 -6.45 -10.34
N GLY A 212 17.85 -7.16 -11.44
CA GLY A 212 17.54 -6.56 -12.73
C GLY A 212 18.74 -6.21 -13.60
N ILE A 213 18.53 -5.38 -14.62
CA ILE A 213 19.53 -5.05 -15.64
C ILE A 213 20.41 -3.91 -15.17
N GLY A 214 21.74 -4.14 -15.13
CA GLY A 214 22.67 -3.09 -14.72
C GLY A 214 24.07 -3.61 -14.49
N LEU A 215 24.97 -2.70 -14.10
CA LEU A 215 26.36 -2.99 -13.82
C LEU A 215 26.81 -2.23 -12.56
N MET A 216 27.51 -2.92 -11.67
CA MET A 216 28.30 -2.29 -10.61
C MET A 216 29.78 -2.48 -10.93
N LYS A 217 30.55 -1.42 -10.90
CA LYS A 217 31.98 -1.42 -11.29
C LYS A 217 32.78 -0.45 -10.44
N GLY A 218 34.06 -0.80 -10.23
CA GLY A 218 34.99 0.01 -9.44
C GLY A 218 34.78 -0.18 -7.93
N GLN A 219 35.05 0.86 -7.14
CA GLN A 219 34.73 0.89 -5.72
C GLN A 219 33.25 1.25 -5.59
N SER A 220 32.43 0.25 -5.32
CA SER A 220 30.99 0.41 -5.10
C SER A 220 30.57 -0.45 -3.90
N GLU A 221 31.37 -0.35 -2.82
CA GLU A 221 31.16 -1.12 -1.62
C GLU A 221 29.82 -0.76 -0.96
N ASN A 222 29.15 -1.77 -0.42
CA ASN A 222 27.91 -1.60 0.31
C ASN A 222 26.81 -0.87 -0.50
N SER A 223 26.84 -1.02 -1.83
CA SER A 223 25.85 -0.43 -2.75
C SER A 223 24.97 -1.49 -3.36
N HIS A 224 23.72 -1.15 -3.66
CA HIS A 224 22.75 -2.08 -4.24
C HIS A 224 21.94 -1.43 -5.37
N ILE A 225 21.61 -2.23 -6.39
CA ILE A 225 20.71 -1.87 -7.47
C ILE A 225 19.52 -2.81 -7.44
N VAL A 226 18.31 -2.25 -7.37
CA VAL A 226 17.05 -2.95 -7.61
C VAL A 226 16.38 -2.26 -8.80
N ASN A 227 16.41 -2.90 -9.96
CA ASN A 227 15.98 -2.31 -11.22
C ASN A 227 14.90 -3.16 -11.90
N ASP A 228 13.68 -2.68 -11.91
CA ASP A 228 12.53 -3.29 -12.62
C ASP A 228 12.34 -2.70 -14.03
N LEU A 229 13.19 -1.76 -14.44
CA LEU A 229 13.16 -1.18 -15.78
C LEU A 229 13.88 -2.07 -16.79
N LEU A 230 13.50 -1.94 -18.06
CA LEU A 230 14.22 -2.54 -19.18
C LEU A 230 15.50 -1.76 -19.56
N LEU A 231 15.73 -0.60 -18.95
CA LEU A 231 16.93 0.20 -19.14
C LEU A 231 18.01 -0.21 -18.13
N PRO A 232 19.26 -0.42 -18.56
CA PRO A 232 20.35 -0.79 -17.65
C PRO A 232 20.74 0.38 -16.75
N ILE A 233 20.97 0.09 -15.46
CA ILE A 233 21.49 1.05 -14.50
C ILE A 233 22.94 0.69 -14.19
N HIS A 234 23.84 1.65 -14.35
CA HIS A 234 25.26 1.49 -14.07
C HIS A 234 25.66 2.34 -12.89
N VAL A 235 26.23 1.72 -11.85
CA VAL A 235 26.84 2.38 -10.70
C VAL A 235 28.35 2.15 -10.78
N VAL A 236 29.12 3.22 -10.80
CA VAL A 236 30.57 3.17 -10.99
C VAL A 236 31.24 4.08 -9.95
N ASP A 237 32.13 3.50 -9.15
CA ASP A 237 32.90 4.21 -8.12
C ASP A 237 32.05 5.02 -7.13
N VAL A 238 30.89 4.46 -6.70
CA VAL A 238 30.00 5.09 -5.72
C VAL A 238 29.65 4.09 -4.63
N ASP A 239 30.03 4.42 -3.39
CA ASP A 239 29.83 3.59 -2.22
C ASP A 239 28.54 3.96 -1.44
N ASN A 240 28.02 2.99 -0.68
CA ASN A 240 26.96 3.20 0.30
C ASN A 240 25.66 3.79 -0.27
N ILE A 241 25.27 3.40 -1.47
CA ILE A 241 24.00 3.83 -2.07
C ILE A 241 23.07 2.66 -2.35
N ILE A 242 21.80 3.00 -2.44
CA ILE A 242 20.76 2.15 -3.01
C ILE A 242 20.16 2.88 -4.20
N VAL A 243 20.06 2.19 -5.31
CA VAL A 243 19.32 2.62 -6.50
C VAL A 243 18.13 1.68 -6.66
N ALA A 244 16.93 2.19 -6.43
CA ALA A 244 15.69 1.49 -6.67
C ALA A 244 14.97 2.16 -7.86
N ALA A 245 14.73 1.40 -8.92
CA ALA A 245 14.14 1.92 -10.14
C ALA A 245 12.96 1.07 -10.59
N SER A 246 11.83 1.72 -10.80
CA SER A 246 10.62 1.17 -11.36
C SER A 246 10.03 2.13 -12.38
N TYR A 247 8.93 1.74 -13.00
CA TYR A 247 8.22 2.65 -13.92
C TYR A 247 7.52 3.82 -13.22
N GLU A 248 7.43 3.78 -11.90
CA GLU A 248 6.89 4.87 -11.08
C GLU A 248 7.94 5.93 -10.77
N GLY A 249 9.23 5.56 -10.82
CA GLY A 249 10.32 6.48 -10.59
C GLY A 249 11.65 5.80 -10.27
N ILE A 250 12.67 6.61 -10.10
CA ILE A 250 14.01 6.18 -9.71
C ILE A 250 14.36 6.87 -8.40
N LEU A 251 14.61 6.08 -7.36
CA LEU A 251 15.14 6.52 -6.09
C LEU A 251 16.63 6.24 -6.02
N ILE A 252 17.42 7.23 -5.68
CA ILE A 252 18.83 7.08 -5.33
C ILE A 252 19.01 7.62 -3.92
N THR A 253 19.41 6.78 -2.98
CA THR A 253 19.57 7.14 -1.58
C THR A 253 20.85 6.58 -1.00
N ASN A 254 21.37 7.24 0.04
CA ASN A 254 22.48 6.73 0.81
C ASN A 254 21.96 5.64 1.79
N ARG A 255 22.76 4.64 2.07
CA ARG A 255 22.47 3.59 3.06
C ARG A 255 22.52 4.05 4.53
N LYS A 256 22.81 5.29 4.81
CA LYS A 256 22.61 5.82 6.17
C LYS A 256 21.11 5.78 6.49
N PRO A 257 20.73 5.38 7.71
CA PRO A 257 19.33 5.43 8.11
C PRO A 257 18.82 6.87 7.95
N ILE A 258 18.02 7.09 6.93
CA ILE A 258 17.30 8.36 6.74
C ILE A 258 16.03 8.20 7.57
N TYR A 259 16.00 8.88 8.71
CA TYR A 259 14.84 8.89 9.59
C TYR A 259 13.69 9.79 9.08
N ASP A 260 13.94 10.56 8.02
CA ASP A 260 12.91 11.33 7.34
C ASP A 260 12.43 10.53 6.12
N SER A 261 11.21 10.05 6.19
CA SER A 261 10.53 9.47 5.03
C SER A 261 10.36 10.57 3.98
N VAL A 262 11.20 10.59 2.97
CA VAL A 262 10.90 11.28 1.72
C VAL A 262 9.84 10.41 1.03
N THR A 263 8.58 10.57 1.42
CA THR A 263 7.48 10.17 0.57
C THR A 263 7.48 11.17 -0.58
N PRO A 264 7.75 10.76 -1.82
CA PRO A 264 7.48 11.62 -2.95
C PRO A 264 5.99 11.98 -2.87
N SER A 265 5.69 13.25 -2.70
CA SER A 265 4.32 13.75 -2.82
C SER A 265 3.93 13.73 -4.31
N LEU A 266 3.78 12.54 -4.87
CA LEU A 266 3.06 12.35 -6.09
C LEU A 266 1.59 12.35 -5.70
N SER A 267 0.84 13.32 -6.23
CA SER A 267 -0.60 13.36 -6.03
C SER A 267 -1.19 12.01 -6.44
N GLN A 268 -1.98 11.40 -5.57
CA GLN A 268 -2.62 10.08 -5.79
C GLN A 268 -3.45 10.01 -7.09
N GLU A 269 -3.84 11.15 -7.65
CA GLU A 269 -4.54 11.25 -8.93
C GLU A 269 -3.68 10.86 -10.15
N GLN A 270 -2.33 10.87 -10.02
CA GLN A 270 -1.42 10.55 -11.13
C GLN A 270 -0.92 9.11 -11.14
N LEU A 271 -1.05 8.35 -10.06
CA LEU A 271 -0.45 7.01 -9.90
C LEU A 271 -1.35 5.84 -10.30
N GLY A 272 -2.65 6.04 -10.55
CA GLY A 272 -3.59 4.92 -10.67
C GLY A 272 -4.00 4.52 -12.09
N ARG A 273 -4.00 5.43 -13.05
CA ARG A 273 -4.70 5.22 -14.34
C ARG A 273 -3.80 5.01 -15.55
N TYR A 274 -2.59 5.53 -15.57
CA TYR A 274 -1.74 5.39 -16.75
C TYR A 274 -0.26 5.28 -16.42
N ARG A 275 0.48 4.65 -17.32
CA ARG A 275 1.93 4.51 -17.30
C ARG A 275 2.51 5.13 -18.56
N VAL A 276 3.43 6.07 -18.42
CA VAL A 276 4.18 6.61 -19.57
C VAL A 276 5.17 5.54 -20.04
N LEU A 277 5.06 5.15 -21.30
CA LEU A 277 5.95 4.19 -21.96
C LEU A 277 7.15 4.87 -22.59
N THR A 278 6.92 5.99 -23.27
CA THR A 278 7.98 6.81 -23.88
C THR A 278 7.48 8.22 -24.18
N GLN A 279 8.43 9.16 -24.23
CA GLN A 279 8.21 10.53 -24.66
C GLN A 279 9.41 10.99 -25.50
N PHE A 280 9.16 11.61 -26.64
CA PHE A 280 10.22 12.13 -27.51
C PHE A 280 9.69 13.22 -28.42
N ASN A 281 10.60 14.01 -28.98
CA ASN A 281 10.27 14.99 -30.01
C ASN A 281 10.36 14.35 -31.40
N SER A 282 9.33 14.49 -32.20
CA SER A 282 9.35 14.03 -33.59
C SER A 282 10.30 14.90 -34.45
N ARG A 283 10.72 14.38 -35.57
CA ARG A 283 11.54 15.14 -36.52
C ARG A 283 10.87 16.42 -37.04
N GLU A 284 9.55 16.50 -36.94
CA GLU A 284 8.73 17.65 -37.33
C GLU A 284 8.53 18.66 -36.20
N GLY A 285 9.15 18.43 -35.05
CA GLY A 285 9.09 19.33 -33.88
C GLY A 285 7.86 19.15 -32.99
N ASN A 286 7.03 18.14 -33.23
CA ASN A 286 5.93 17.79 -32.33
C ASN A 286 6.43 16.91 -31.15
N ASP A 287 5.88 17.14 -30.00
CA ASP A 287 6.04 16.21 -28.88
C ASP A 287 5.20 14.96 -29.13
N VAL A 288 5.76 13.81 -28.81
CA VAL A 288 5.08 12.51 -28.82
C VAL A 288 5.14 11.90 -27.43
N LEU A 289 3.97 11.53 -26.90
CA LEU A 289 3.85 10.87 -25.61
C LEU A 289 3.05 9.57 -25.78
N VAL A 290 3.61 8.45 -25.34
CA VAL A 290 2.96 7.14 -25.38
C VAL A 290 2.69 6.68 -23.97
N LYS A 291 1.43 6.34 -23.69
CA LYS A 291 0.97 5.86 -22.39
C LYS A 291 0.27 4.52 -22.52
N GLN A 292 0.37 3.71 -21.49
CA GLN A 292 -0.53 2.59 -21.26
C GLN A 292 -1.54 3.02 -20.18
N ILE A 293 -2.82 2.84 -20.46
CA ILE A 293 -3.93 3.19 -19.58
C ILE A 293 -4.63 1.90 -19.16
N GLN A 294 -4.99 1.80 -17.89
CA GLN A 294 -5.76 0.70 -17.32
C GLN A 294 -7.04 1.26 -16.70
N LEU A 295 -8.16 0.63 -16.99
CA LEU A 295 -9.46 0.96 -16.43
C LEU A 295 -10.06 -0.29 -15.80
N SER A 296 -10.59 -0.16 -14.60
CA SER A 296 -11.36 -1.22 -13.94
C SER A 296 -12.78 -1.31 -14.51
N GLU A 297 -13.42 -2.47 -14.39
CA GLU A 297 -14.82 -2.63 -14.73
C GLU A 297 -15.70 -1.55 -14.07
N GLY A 298 -16.54 -0.90 -14.85
CA GLY A 298 -17.41 0.20 -14.42
C GLY A 298 -16.75 1.57 -14.36
N GLU A 299 -15.41 1.64 -14.51
CA GLU A 299 -14.69 2.92 -14.46
C GLU A 299 -14.95 3.76 -15.72
N VAL A 300 -15.08 5.06 -15.51
CA VAL A 300 -15.27 6.06 -16.59
C VAL A 300 -14.03 6.92 -16.70
N PHE A 301 -13.46 6.96 -17.90
CA PHE A 301 -12.48 7.95 -18.28
C PHE A 301 -13.21 9.23 -18.66
N SER A 302 -12.93 10.33 -17.96
CA SER A 302 -13.73 11.56 -17.97
C SER A 302 -13.90 12.18 -19.36
N TYR A 303 -15.00 12.96 -19.50
CA TYR A 303 -15.30 13.71 -20.73
C TYR A 303 -14.33 14.88 -20.88
N GLU A 304 -13.36 14.74 -21.77
CA GLU A 304 -12.24 15.67 -21.96
C GLU A 304 -12.08 16.08 -23.42
N SER A 305 -11.51 17.26 -23.65
CA SER A 305 -11.09 17.74 -24.96
C SER A 305 -9.75 18.42 -24.88
N TYR A 306 -8.91 18.22 -25.89
CA TYR A 306 -7.59 18.84 -25.99
C TYR A 306 -7.44 19.62 -27.27
N TYR A 307 -7.00 20.86 -27.17
CA TYR A 307 -6.85 21.78 -28.31
C TYR A 307 -5.44 21.79 -28.93
N ASN A 308 -4.47 21.14 -28.28
CA ASN A 308 -3.05 21.18 -28.64
C ASN A 308 -2.47 19.85 -29.10
N ARG A 309 -3.29 18.78 -29.09
CA ARG A 309 -2.85 17.43 -29.48
C ARG A 309 -3.96 16.60 -30.12
N ARG A 310 -3.57 15.67 -30.96
CA ARG A 310 -4.38 14.54 -31.41
C ARG A 310 -3.97 13.29 -30.70
N GLU A 311 -4.88 12.33 -30.57
CA GLU A 311 -4.65 11.08 -29.88
C GLU A 311 -5.00 9.88 -30.76
N CYS A 312 -4.26 8.80 -30.59
CA CYS A 312 -4.56 7.52 -31.20
C CYS A 312 -4.56 6.46 -30.08
N TRP A 313 -5.69 5.79 -29.93
CA TRP A 313 -5.85 4.74 -28.94
C TRP A 313 -5.89 3.38 -29.60
N THR A 314 -5.23 2.40 -29.01
CA THR A 314 -5.34 0.99 -29.39
C THR A 314 -5.84 0.23 -28.16
N ILE A 315 -7.01 -0.40 -28.24
CA ILE A 315 -7.54 -1.24 -27.18
C ILE A 315 -6.75 -2.56 -27.19
N LEU A 316 -6.08 -2.86 -26.08
CA LEU A 316 -5.25 -4.05 -25.94
C LEU A 316 -6.01 -5.21 -25.32
N GLU A 317 -6.92 -4.89 -24.38
CA GLU A 317 -7.69 -5.86 -23.61
C GLU A 317 -9.01 -5.26 -23.15
N GLY A 318 -10.04 -6.10 -22.98
CA GLY A 318 -11.34 -5.71 -22.48
C GLY A 318 -12.26 -5.09 -23.54
N GLU A 319 -13.44 -4.67 -23.10
CA GLU A 319 -14.47 -4.03 -23.90
C GLU A 319 -15.15 -2.90 -23.13
N GLY A 320 -15.70 -1.94 -23.86
CA GLY A 320 -16.33 -0.76 -23.28
C GLY A 320 -17.13 0.04 -24.30
N GLU A 321 -17.56 1.22 -23.89
CA GLU A 321 -18.31 2.16 -24.69
C GLU A 321 -17.58 3.50 -24.75
N LEU A 322 -17.22 3.93 -25.95
CA LEU A 322 -16.61 5.22 -26.22
C LEU A 322 -17.69 6.18 -26.73
N VAL A 323 -17.80 7.32 -26.07
CA VAL A 323 -18.52 8.47 -26.58
C VAL A 323 -17.51 9.41 -27.23
N LEU A 324 -17.67 9.66 -28.53
CA LEU A 324 -16.84 10.62 -29.27
C LEU A 324 -17.79 11.65 -29.88
N GLU A 325 -17.78 12.88 -29.35
CA GLU A 325 -18.78 13.91 -29.64
C GLU A 325 -20.20 13.36 -29.32
N ASP A 326 -21.06 13.29 -30.33
CA ASP A 326 -22.43 12.79 -30.23
C ASP A 326 -22.57 11.30 -30.65
N VAL A 327 -21.44 10.63 -30.92
CA VAL A 327 -21.43 9.24 -31.40
C VAL A 327 -21.01 8.29 -30.31
N VAL A 328 -21.83 7.29 -30.04
CA VAL A 328 -21.54 6.21 -29.09
C VAL A 328 -21.07 4.99 -29.86
N LEU A 329 -19.87 4.51 -29.52
CA LEU A 329 -19.21 3.40 -30.18
C LEU A 329 -18.92 2.30 -29.15
N HIS A 330 -19.26 1.07 -29.44
CA HIS A 330 -18.74 -0.07 -28.72
C HIS A 330 -17.29 -0.32 -29.16
N VAL A 331 -16.38 -0.51 -28.21
CA VAL A 331 -14.95 -0.73 -28.44
C VAL A 331 -14.47 -1.98 -27.71
N GLN A 332 -13.58 -2.73 -28.36
CA GLN A 332 -13.05 -3.98 -27.87
C GLN A 332 -11.58 -4.18 -28.24
N ALA A 333 -10.95 -5.21 -27.67
CA ALA A 333 -9.56 -5.53 -27.96
C ALA A 333 -9.28 -5.65 -29.48
N GLY A 334 -8.26 -4.93 -29.95
CA GLY A 334 -7.87 -4.82 -31.36
C GLY A 334 -8.38 -3.57 -32.07
N ASP A 335 -9.33 -2.82 -31.50
CA ASP A 335 -9.82 -1.57 -32.08
C ASP A 335 -8.79 -0.46 -31.97
N VAL A 336 -8.74 0.38 -33.03
CA VAL A 336 -7.90 1.57 -33.09
C VAL A 336 -8.79 2.80 -33.30
N ILE A 337 -8.67 3.76 -32.39
CA ILE A 337 -9.49 4.97 -32.37
C ILE A 337 -8.58 6.19 -32.61
N HIS A 338 -9.00 7.07 -33.52
CA HIS A 338 -8.34 8.36 -33.74
C HIS A 338 -9.20 9.49 -33.18
N ILE A 339 -8.62 10.30 -32.32
CA ILE A 339 -9.26 11.44 -31.69
C ILE A 339 -8.55 12.70 -32.19
N GLU A 340 -9.26 13.48 -32.97
CA GLU A 340 -8.75 14.72 -33.52
C GLU A 340 -8.77 15.88 -32.52
N ILE A 341 -7.97 16.88 -32.75
CA ILE A 341 -7.87 18.08 -31.91
C ILE A 341 -9.27 18.71 -31.71
N GLY A 342 -9.56 19.05 -30.45
CA GLY A 342 -10.81 19.72 -30.05
C GLY A 342 -12.04 18.82 -29.97
N LYS A 343 -11.90 17.51 -30.12
CA LYS A 343 -12.98 16.57 -30.00
C LYS A 343 -13.19 16.16 -28.54
N TYR A 344 -14.45 16.15 -28.09
CA TYR A 344 -14.82 15.64 -26.76
C TYR A 344 -15.00 14.14 -26.81
N TYR A 345 -14.47 13.46 -25.78
CA TYR A 345 -14.59 12.01 -25.66
C TYR A 345 -14.71 11.57 -24.21
N ALA A 346 -15.34 10.43 -24.00
CA ALA A 346 -15.37 9.69 -22.75
C ALA A 346 -15.38 8.19 -23.03
N LEU A 347 -14.72 7.40 -22.19
CA LEU A 347 -14.68 5.95 -22.31
C LEU A 347 -15.18 5.32 -21.00
N LYS A 348 -16.15 4.41 -21.10
CA LYS A 348 -16.64 3.60 -19.99
C LYS A 348 -16.22 2.15 -20.20
N ALA A 349 -15.53 1.59 -19.21
CA ALA A 349 -15.11 0.20 -19.22
C ALA A 349 -16.28 -0.71 -18.79
N TYR A 350 -16.62 -1.71 -19.58
CA TYR A 350 -17.60 -2.75 -19.24
C TYR A 350 -16.94 -3.96 -18.58
N THR A 351 -15.67 -4.17 -18.90
CA THR A 351 -14.78 -5.14 -18.26
C THR A 351 -13.49 -4.42 -17.86
N ASN A 352 -12.57 -5.08 -17.18
CA ASN A 352 -11.22 -4.52 -17.01
C ASN A 352 -10.61 -4.29 -18.40
N MET A 353 -10.18 -3.06 -18.68
CA MET A 353 -9.65 -2.65 -19.97
C MET A 353 -8.19 -2.21 -19.87
N GLN A 354 -7.44 -2.50 -20.94
CA GLN A 354 -6.12 -1.90 -21.17
C GLN A 354 -6.09 -1.28 -22.56
N LEU A 355 -5.54 -0.08 -22.64
CA LEU A 355 -5.33 0.59 -23.93
C LEU A 355 -3.96 1.28 -23.98
N MET A 356 -3.44 1.41 -25.19
CA MET A 356 -2.27 2.21 -25.49
C MET A 356 -2.75 3.53 -26.10
N GLU A 357 -2.30 4.64 -25.53
CA GLU A 357 -2.56 5.98 -26.02
C GLU A 357 -1.27 6.58 -26.60
N VAL A 358 -1.34 7.10 -27.80
CA VAL A 358 -0.29 7.90 -28.45
C VAL A 358 -0.80 9.32 -28.62
N GLN A 359 -0.19 10.26 -27.93
CA GLN A 359 -0.48 11.70 -28.05
C GLN A 359 0.57 12.36 -28.93
N ILE A 360 0.13 13.19 -29.86
CA ILE A 360 1.01 13.93 -30.78
C ILE A 360 0.56 15.38 -30.83
N GLY A 361 1.42 16.30 -30.42
CA GLY A 361 1.07 17.72 -30.39
C GLY A 361 2.19 18.63 -29.95
N CYS A 362 1.85 19.87 -29.59
CA CYS A 362 2.79 20.83 -29.04
C CYS A 362 2.61 20.94 -27.53
N SER A 363 3.71 20.86 -26.76
CA SER A 363 3.69 21.08 -25.30
C SER A 363 2.78 20.10 -24.52
N LEU A 364 3.05 18.80 -24.61
CA LEU A 364 2.26 17.74 -23.97
C LEU A 364 2.34 17.72 -22.41
N GLY A 365 3.10 18.61 -21.79
CA GLY A 365 3.26 18.73 -20.34
C GLY A 365 2.46 19.85 -19.68
N GLY A 366 1.57 20.53 -20.39
CA GLY A 366 0.77 21.65 -19.87
C GLY A 366 -0.70 21.27 -19.71
N GLU A 367 -1.32 21.76 -18.65
CA GLU A 367 -2.74 21.56 -18.31
C GLU A 367 -3.68 22.43 -19.19
N GLU A 368 -3.68 22.26 -20.50
CA GLU A 368 -4.75 22.81 -21.33
C GLU A 368 -5.80 21.74 -21.61
N VAL A 369 -6.48 21.31 -20.53
CA VAL A 369 -7.60 20.36 -20.58
C VAL A 369 -8.88 21.12 -20.30
N GLU A 370 -9.81 21.12 -21.22
CA GLU A 370 -11.18 21.49 -20.92
C GLU A 370 -11.92 20.26 -20.38
N ARG A 371 -12.03 20.17 -19.06
CA ARG A 371 -12.86 19.15 -18.40
C ARG A 371 -14.26 19.69 -18.22
N ILE A 372 -15.21 19.05 -18.84
CA ILE A 372 -16.61 19.31 -18.57
C ILE A 372 -17.06 18.28 -17.53
N SER A 373 -17.38 18.74 -16.32
CA SER A 373 -18.09 17.92 -15.34
C SER A 373 -19.50 17.65 -15.86
N VAL A 374 -19.67 16.55 -16.56
CA VAL A 374 -20.97 16.12 -17.10
C VAL A 374 -21.48 15.03 -16.15
N ASP A 375 -22.71 15.23 -15.69
CA ASP A 375 -23.48 14.16 -14.99
C ASP A 375 -23.58 12.96 -15.93
N ASP A 376 -23.26 11.74 -15.44
CA ASP A 376 -23.29 10.48 -16.21
C ASP A 376 -24.60 10.28 -16.99
N SER A 377 -25.69 10.88 -16.53
CA SER A 377 -27.00 10.87 -17.20
C SER A 377 -27.05 11.69 -18.51
N LEU A 378 -26.08 12.57 -18.75
CA LEU A 378 -26.01 13.45 -19.93
C LEU A 378 -25.09 12.90 -21.04
N ILE A 379 -24.25 11.91 -20.71
CA ILE A 379 -23.36 11.23 -21.67
C ILE A 379 -24.14 10.05 -22.24
N GLY A 380 -25.13 10.17 -22.99
CA GLY A 380 -25.91 9.19 -23.80
C GLY A 380 -25.61 7.68 -23.69
N TRP A 381 -25.07 7.23 -22.52
CA TRP A 381 -24.74 5.82 -22.27
C TRP A 381 -25.95 4.91 -22.48
N LYS A 382 -25.81 3.85 -23.26
CA LYS A 382 -26.85 2.80 -23.36
C LYS A 382 -26.60 1.78 -22.27
N SER A 383 -27.63 1.47 -21.48
CA SER A 383 -27.55 0.32 -20.56
C SER A 383 -27.27 -0.95 -21.36
N PRO A 384 -26.32 -1.79 -20.93
CA PRO A 384 -26.14 -3.10 -21.55
C PRO A 384 -27.44 -3.90 -21.41
N ASN A 385 -27.91 -4.48 -22.52
CA ASN A 385 -29.07 -5.39 -22.56
C ASN A 385 -28.72 -6.75 -21.94
#